data_87e06b1d5b79ac64efbb94be14abb4c3
#
_entry.id   87e06b1d5b79ac64efbb94be14abb4c3
#
_cell.length_a   1.000
_cell.length_b   1.000
_cell.length_c   1.000
_cell.angle_alpha   90.00
_cell.angle_beta   90.00
_cell.angle_gamma   90.00
#
_symmetry.space_group_name_H-M   'P 1'
#
loop_
_entity.id
_entity.type
_entity.pdbx_description
1 polymer ?
#
loop_
_entity_poly.entity_id
_entity_poly.type
_entity_poly.pdbx_seq_one_letter_code
_entity_poly.pdbx_strand_id
1 'polypeptide(L)'
;MSVQTAVSHDIADATLAAEGKKRIEWAGRNMPVLQQIKVRFENEKPFTGIRIAACMHVTTETANLMIALKAGGAELALCASNPLSTQDDTAAALVHEYGISVFARNGIDRDGYYTHLNQALDIKPDFVFDDGCDLVNTLHTSRQELLPGIMGGCEETTTGVIRLSQMTKDGALKFPMIAVNDTDTKHM
;
A
#
# COMPACT_ATOMS: atom_id res chain seq x y z
N MET A 1 13.09 23.21 -12.44
CA MET A 1 13.43 22.00 -11.66
C MET A 1 12.61 22.06 -10.40
N SER A 2 11.53 21.27 -10.31
CA SER A 2 10.76 21.17 -9.07
C SER A 2 11.61 20.42 -8.06
N VAL A 3 11.87 21.02 -6.91
CA VAL A 3 12.49 20.34 -5.76
C VAL A 3 11.49 19.27 -5.33
N GLN A 4 11.75 18.03 -5.71
CA GLN A 4 10.96 16.91 -5.24
C GLN A 4 11.27 16.75 -3.76
N THR A 5 10.32 17.06 -2.90
CA THR A 5 10.46 16.88 -1.45
C THR A 5 10.80 15.41 -1.20
N ALA A 6 11.93 15.15 -0.54
CA ALA A 6 12.34 13.80 -0.24
C ALA A 6 11.27 13.12 0.64
N VAL A 7 10.65 12.04 0.14
CA VAL A 7 9.67 11.27 0.91
C VAL A 7 10.40 10.35 1.89
N SER A 8 9.78 10.10 3.05
CA SER A 8 10.31 9.16 4.04
C SER A 8 10.31 7.74 3.46
N HIS A 9 11.40 6.98 3.64
CA HIS A 9 11.51 5.63 3.10
C HIS A 9 12.57 4.80 3.83
N ASP A 10 12.45 3.48 3.69
CA ASP A 10 13.46 2.49 4.04
C ASP A 10 13.47 1.39 2.97
N ILE A 11 14.44 1.46 2.06
CA ILE A 11 14.61 0.58 0.91
C ILE A 11 16.03 0.02 0.85
N ALA A 12 16.22 -1.07 0.10
CA ALA A 12 17.53 -1.76 0.04
C ALA A 12 18.60 -0.96 -0.73
N ASP A 13 18.26 -0.47 -1.93
CA ASP A 13 19.23 0.18 -2.83
C ASP A 13 18.55 1.17 -3.77
N ALA A 14 18.83 2.45 -3.60
CA ALA A 14 18.30 3.54 -4.41
C ALA A 14 18.78 3.51 -5.88
N THR A 15 19.91 2.90 -6.16
CA THR A 15 20.51 2.84 -7.52
C THR A 15 19.68 2.00 -8.49
N LEU A 16 18.80 1.12 -7.97
CA LEU A 16 17.92 0.26 -8.75
C LEU A 16 16.69 1.00 -9.34
N ALA A 17 16.47 2.25 -9.00
CA ALA A 17 15.24 2.99 -9.37
C ALA A 17 14.98 3.03 -10.88
N ALA A 18 16.01 3.24 -11.70
CA ALA A 18 15.84 3.33 -13.15
C ALA A 18 15.41 1.99 -13.78
N GLU A 19 15.88 0.86 -13.24
CA GLU A 19 15.47 -0.46 -13.70
C GLU A 19 14.06 -0.79 -13.24
N GLY A 20 13.74 -0.52 -11.97
CA GLY A 20 12.39 -0.68 -11.43
C GLY A 20 11.34 0.11 -12.21
N LYS A 21 11.66 1.35 -12.61
CA LYS A 21 10.77 2.16 -13.45
C LYS A 21 10.42 1.47 -14.76
N LYS A 22 11.39 0.93 -15.48
CA LYS A 22 11.14 0.21 -16.74
C LYS A 22 10.24 -0.99 -16.54
N ARG A 23 10.44 -1.74 -15.46
CA ARG A 23 9.61 -2.90 -15.12
C ARG A 23 8.18 -2.49 -14.78
N ILE A 24 7.99 -1.44 -13.98
CA ILE A 24 6.67 -0.89 -13.63
C ILE A 24 5.94 -0.44 -14.89
N GLU A 25 6.60 0.31 -15.77
CA GLU A 25 6.02 0.79 -17.04
C GLU A 25 5.65 -0.37 -17.96
N TRP A 26 6.49 -1.42 -18.02
CA TRP A 26 6.20 -2.62 -18.80
C TRP A 26 4.97 -3.37 -18.28
N ALA A 27 4.88 -3.61 -16.97
CA ALA A 27 3.73 -4.24 -16.34
C ALA A 27 2.44 -3.42 -16.55
N GLY A 28 2.53 -2.11 -16.45
CA GLY A 28 1.40 -1.19 -16.66
C GLY A 28 0.75 -1.32 -18.04
N ARG A 29 1.48 -1.73 -19.09
CA ARG A 29 0.93 -1.98 -20.43
C ARG A 29 -0.09 -3.12 -20.45
N ASN A 30 0.03 -4.06 -19.51
CA ASN A 30 -0.86 -5.20 -19.38
C ASN A 30 -2.02 -4.96 -18.36
N MET A 31 -2.17 -3.72 -17.89
CA MET A 31 -3.19 -3.32 -16.93
C MET A 31 -4.12 -2.22 -17.48
N PRO A 32 -4.81 -2.45 -18.64
CA PRO A 32 -5.52 -1.40 -19.35
C PRO A 32 -6.67 -0.79 -18.55
N VAL A 33 -7.35 -1.57 -17.70
CA VAL A 33 -8.43 -1.08 -16.84
C VAL A 33 -7.87 -0.12 -15.80
N LEU A 34 -6.76 -0.48 -15.13
CA LEU A 34 -6.11 0.38 -14.14
C LEU A 34 -5.59 1.68 -14.78
N GLN A 35 -5.07 1.62 -16.02
CA GLN A 35 -4.64 2.82 -16.73
C GLN A 35 -5.81 3.76 -17.03
N GLN A 36 -6.99 3.24 -17.41
CA GLN A 36 -8.20 4.06 -17.58
C GLN A 36 -8.65 4.68 -16.25
N ILE A 37 -8.62 3.92 -15.16
CA ILE A 37 -8.92 4.41 -13.81
C ILE A 37 -7.93 5.51 -13.43
N LYS A 38 -6.64 5.34 -13.70
CA LYS A 38 -5.61 6.34 -13.43
C LYS A 38 -5.90 7.65 -14.13
N VAL A 39 -6.24 7.62 -15.44
CA VAL A 39 -6.60 8.82 -16.21
C VAL A 39 -7.82 9.51 -15.59
N ARG A 40 -8.86 8.74 -15.18
CA ARG A 40 -10.02 9.30 -14.49
C ARG A 40 -9.62 9.95 -13.17
N PHE A 41 -8.79 9.30 -12.37
CA PHE A 41 -8.31 9.82 -11.08
C PHE A 41 -7.45 11.08 -11.24
N GLU A 42 -6.64 11.17 -12.31
CA GLU A 42 -5.87 12.38 -12.64
C GLU A 42 -6.78 13.60 -12.86
N ASN A 43 -7.95 13.38 -13.45
CA ASN A 43 -8.91 14.45 -13.72
C ASN A 43 -9.79 14.79 -12.51
N GLU A 44 -10.30 13.76 -11.82
CA GLU A 44 -11.29 13.93 -10.74
C GLU A 44 -10.66 14.23 -9.38
N LYS A 45 -9.41 13.80 -9.15
CA LYS A 45 -8.68 13.95 -7.87
C LYS A 45 -9.48 13.46 -6.64
N PRO A 46 -10.08 12.25 -6.69
CA PRO A 46 -11.03 11.80 -5.66
C PRO A 46 -10.39 11.61 -4.27
N PHE A 47 -9.07 11.51 -4.19
CA PHE A 47 -8.33 11.26 -2.96
C PHE A 47 -7.57 12.50 -2.44
N THR A 48 -7.92 13.70 -2.90
CA THR A 48 -7.27 14.91 -2.40
C THR A 48 -7.48 15.06 -0.89
N GLY A 49 -6.38 15.13 -0.14
CA GLY A 49 -6.39 15.22 1.31
C GLY A 49 -6.57 13.89 2.04
N ILE A 50 -6.61 12.77 1.32
CA ILE A 50 -6.72 11.42 1.90
C ILE A 50 -5.32 10.81 2.02
N ARG A 51 -4.99 10.29 3.19
CA ARG A 51 -3.75 9.56 3.48
C ARG A 51 -4.07 8.07 3.49
N ILE A 52 -3.30 7.30 2.74
CA ILE A 52 -3.51 5.86 2.60
C ILE A 52 -2.22 5.13 3.01
N ALA A 53 -2.31 4.26 4.01
CA ALA A 53 -1.28 3.28 4.30
C ALA A 53 -1.62 1.95 3.63
N ALA A 54 -0.66 1.35 2.96
CA ALA A 54 -0.82 0.07 2.27
C ALA A 54 0.24 -0.94 2.76
N CYS A 55 -0.22 -2.15 3.07
CA CYS A 55 0.60 -3.30 3.39
C CYS A 55 0.32 -4.38 2.33
N MET A 56 1.13 -4.43 1.29
CA MET A 56 0.92 -5.27 0.11
C MET A 56 2.25 -5.82 -0.41
N HIS A 57 2.21 -6.87 -1.24
CA HIS A 57 3.41 -7.29 -1.97
C HIS A 57 3.96 -6.13 -2.79
N VAL A 58 5.24 -5.79 -2.62
CA VAL A 58 5.88 -4.68 -3.37
C VAL A 58 6.34 -5.18 -4.72
N THR A 59 5.38 -5.33 -5.62
CA THR A 59 5.55 -5.79 -7.02
C THR A 59 5.24 -4.68 -8.01
N THR A 60 5.51 -4.93 -9.28
CA THR A 60 5.22 -4.00 -10.37
C THR A 60 3.72 -3.70 -10.52
N GLU A 61 2.86 -4.65 -10.18
CA GLU A 61 1.40 -4.50 -10.21
C GLU A 61 0.93 -3.59 -9.10
N THR A 62 1.38 -3.84 -7.86
CA THR A 62 1.11 -2.96 -6.71
C THR A 62 1.64 -1.55 -6.95
N ALA A 63 2.82 -1.43 -7.58
CA ALA A 63 3.37 -0.12 -7.93
C ALA A 63 2.43 0.66 -8.87
N ASN A 64 1.86 0.01 -9.89
CA ASN A 64 0.89 0.65 -10.78
C ASN A 64 -0.37 1.10 -10.04
N LEU A 65 -0.85 0.31 -9.06
CA LEU A 65 -1.96 0.70 -8.19
C LEU A 65 -1.61 1.95 -7.37
N MET A 66 -0.45 1.96 -6.70
CA MET A 66 0.01 3.10 -5.90
C MET A 66 0.14 4.38 -6.76
N ILE A 67 0.67 4.25 -7.97
CA ILE A 67 0.78 5.37 -8.93
C ILE A 67 -0.61 5.90 -9.32
N ALA A 68 -1.60 5.02 -9.53
CA ALA A 68 -2.96 5.43 -9.84
C ALA A 68 -3.64 6.15 -8.66
N LEU A 69 -3.46 5.67 -7.43
CA LEU A 69 -3.97 6.32 -6.22
C LEU A 69 -3.33 7.70 -6.01
N LYS A 70 -2.02 7.80 -6.20
CA LYS A 70 -1.30 9.08 -6.15
C LYS A 70 -1.79 10.06 -7.22
N ALA A 71 -2.03 9.57 -8.43
CA ALA A 71 -2.61 10.38 -9.52
C ALA A 71 -3.98 10.94 -9.10
N GLY A 72 -4.75 10.21 -8.29
CA GLY A 72 -6.00 10.65 -7.68
C GLY A 72 -5.86 11.64 -6.52
N GLY A 73 -4.63 12.00 -6.13
CA GLY A 73 -4.37 12.99 -5.09
C GLY A 73 -4.10 12.40 -3.70
N ALA A 74 -4.01 11.08 -3.55
CA ALA A 74 -3.69 10.46 -2.27
C ALA A 74 -2.25 10.75 -1.82
N GLU A 75 -2.06 10.91 -0.51
CA GLU A 75 -0.77 10.78 0.15
C GLU A 75 -0.59 9.32 0.57
N LEU A 76 0.56 8.72 0.23
CA LEU A 76 0.74 7.27 0.29
C LEU A 76 1.96 6.85 1.10
N ALA A 77 1.79 5.80 1.91
CA ALA A 77 2.87 5.02 2.48
C ALA A 77 2.65 3.53 2.23
N LEU A 78 3.65 2.85 1.68
CA LEU A 78 3.60 1.42 1.34
C LEU A 78 4.62 0.65 2.17
N CYS A 79 4.21 -0.46 2.77
CA CYS A 79 5.10 -1.49 3.30
C CYS A 79 4.79 -2.86 2.69
N ALA A 80 5.74 -3.80 2.82
CA ALA A 80 5.54 -5.16 2.33
C ALA A 80 4.60 -5.96 3.23
N SER A 81 3.78 -6.85 2.67
CA SER A 81 2.88 -7.76 3.40
C SER A 81 3.56 -9.02 3.94
N ASN A 82 4.82 -9.26 3.58
CA ASN A 82 5.71 -10.22 4.22
C ASN A 82 7.19 -9.91 3.90
N PRO A 83 8.13 -10.47 4.67
CA PRO A 83 9.56 -10.16 4.52
C PRO A 83 10.18 -10.52 3.16
N LEU A 84 9.57 -11.42 2.39
CA LEU A 84 10.12 -11.91 1.11
C LEU A 84 9.39 -11.37 -0.12
N SER A 85 8.39 -10.51 0.06
CA SER A 85 7.53 -10.06 -1.03
C SER A 85 7.87 -8.68 -1.60
N THR A 86 9.14 -8.30 -1.53
CA THR A 86 9.61 -7.02 -2.06
C THR A 86 10.49 -7.25 -3.30
N GLN A 87 10.15 -6.56 -4.39
CA GLN A 87 11.08 -6.31 -5.50
C GLN A 87 11.80 -5.00 -5.21
N ASP A 88 13.08 -5.07 -4.84
CA ASP A 88 13.84 -3.92 -4.35
C ASP A 88 14.00 -2.80 -5.40
N ASP A 89 14.07 -3.17 -6.68
CA ASP A 89 14.08 -2.22 -7.79
C ASP A 89 12.74 -1.47 -7.93
N THR A 90 11.63 -2.17 -7.71
CA THR A 90 10.28 -1.57 -7.69
C THR A 90 10.13 -0.63 -6.50
N ALA A 91 10.59 -1.02 -5.32
CA ALA A 91 10.60 -0.15 -4.13
C ALA A 91 11.43 1.12 -4.38
N ALA A 92 12.62 0.99 -4.94
CA ALA A 92 13.49 2.12 -5.30
C ALA A 92 12.82 3.07 -6.30
N ALA A 93 12.17 2.53 -7.34
CA ALA A 93 11.48 3.34 -8.34
C ALA A 93 10.30 4.10 -7.74
N LEU A 94 9.49 3.47 -6.89
CA LEU A 94 8.36 4.14 -6.23
C LEU A 94 8.83 5.37 -5.43
N VAL A 95 9.94 5.27 -4.73
CA VAL A 95 10.53 6.39 -3.96
C VAL A 95 11.07 7.47 -4.89
N HIS A 96 12.01 7.11 -5.77
CA HIS A 96 12.84 8.10 -6.47
C HIS A 96 12.22 8.65 -7.76
N GLU A 97 11.41 7.83 -8.45
CA GLU A 97 10.77 8.22 -9.71
C GLU A 97 9.34 8.71 -9.51
N TYR A 98 8.62 8.12 -8.54
CA TYR A 98 7.21 8.43 -8.31
C TYR A 98 6.95 9.20 -7.02
N GLY A 99 7.94 9.37 -6.13
CA GLY A 99 7.82 10.14 -4.90
C GLY A 99 6.78 9.57 -3.92
N ILE A 100 6.73 8.25 -3.78
CA ILE A 100 5.86 7.52 -2.85
C ILE A 100 6.71 7.00 -1.70
N SER A 101 6.27 7.17 -0.46
CA SER A 101 6.94 6.60 0.71
C SER A 101 6.85 5.08 0.69
N VAL A 102 8.00 4.40 0.78
CA VAL A 102 8.09 2.94 0.79
C VAL A 102 8.99 2.48 1.93
N PHE A 103 8.49 1.55 2.72
CA PHE A 103 9.20 0.87 3.80
C PHE A 103 9.20 -0.63 3.51
N ALA A 104 10.17 -1.07 2.69
CA ALA A 104 10.23 -2.46 2.24
C ALA A 104 11.64 -2.83 1.74
N ARG A 105 12.14 -3.95 2.22
CA ARG A 105 13.41 -4.58 1.78
C ARG A 105 13.20 -6.08 1.67
N ASN A 106 13.63 -6.68 0.59
CA ASN A 106 13.57 -8.13 0.45
C ASN A 106 14.48 -8.81 1.48
N GLY A 107 13.94 -9.81 2.18
CA GLY A 107 14.70 -10.59 3.16
C GLY A 107 14.89 -9.90 4.51
N ILE A 108 14.11 -8.86 4.83
CA ILE A 108 14.15 -8.23 6.15
C ILE A 108 13.74 -9.22 7.24
N ASP A 109 14.32 -9.09 8.43
CA ASP A 109 13.94 -9.90 9.57
C ASP A 109 12.57 -9.50 10.14
N ARG A 110 12.10 -10.27 11.12
CA ARG A 110 10.78 -10.05 11.73
C ARG A 110 10.65 -8.68 12.39
N ASP A 111 11.66 -8.23 13.08
CA ASP A 111 11.60 -6.95 13.83
C ASP A 111 11.61 -5.78 12.85
N GLY A 112 12.40 -5.85 11.79
CA GLY A 112 12.38 -4.91 10.68
C GLY A 112 11.03 -4.88 9.94
N TYR A 113 10.40 -6.04 9.73
CA TYR A 113 9.07 -6.12 9.13
C TYR A 113 8.04 -5.34 9.96
N TYR A 114 7.95 -5.56 11.27
CA TYR A 114 7.02 -4.80 12.12
C TYR A 114 7.41 -3.33 12.27
N THR A 115 8.69 -3.00 12.16
CA THR A 115 9.15 -1.60 12.08
C THR A 115 8.60 -0.93 10.82
N HIS A 116 8.65 -1.58 9.66
CA HIS A 116 8.10 -1.07 8.40
C HIS A 116 6.57 -0.85 8.45
N LEU A 117 5.82 -1.79 9.07
CA LEU A 117 4.39 -1.60 9.33
C LEU A 117 4.11 -0.31 10.13
N ASN A 118 4.85 -0.10 11.21
CA ASN A 118 4.71 1.10 12.04
C ASN A 118 5.09 2.38 11.27
N GLN A 119 6.18 2.36 10.50
CA GLN A 119 6.59 3.50 9.67
C GLN A 119 5.55 3.86 8.61
N ALA A 120 4.90 2.86 7.99
CA ALA A 120 3.80 3.11 7.06
C ALA A 120 2.60 3.76 7.76
N LEU A 121 2.33 3.41 9.03
CA LEU A 121 1.26 4.01 9.84
C LEU A 121 1.59 5.41 10.36
N ASP A 122 2.84 5.85 10.33
CA ASP A 122 3.24 7.20 10.79
C ASP A 122 2.66 8.33 9.91
N ILE A 123 2.19 8.02 8.70
CA ILE A 123 1.40 8.95 7.88
C ILE A 123 0.05 9.32 8.53
N LYS A 124 -0.38 8.58 9.58
CA LYS A 124 -1.70 8.70 10.25
C LYS A 124 -2.82 8.53 9.22
N PRO A 125 -2.98 7.34 8.64
CA PRO A 125 -3.84 7.11 7.49
C PRO A 125 -5.32 7.37 7.80
N ASP A 126 -6.05 7.81 6.79
CA ASP A 126 -7.50 7.88 6.78
C ASP A 126 -8.11 6.60 6.20
N PHE A 127 -7.35 5.86 5.38
CA PHE A 127 -7.76 4.60 4.76
C PHE A 127 -6.60 3.61 4.69
N VAL A 128 -6.89 2.29 4.73
CA VAL A 128 -5.86 1.26 4.67
C VAL A 128 -6.13 0.23 3.58
N PHE A 129 -5.05 -0.22 2.92
CA PHE A 129 -5.04 -1.44 2.09
C PHE A 129 -4.20 -2.49 2.81
N ASP A 130 -4.73 -3.70 2.97
CA ASP A 130 -4.01 -4.78 3.65
C ASP A 130 -4.07 -6.07 2.82
N ASP A 131 -3.05 -6.89 2.97
CA ASP A 131 -2.92 -8.19 2.32
C ASP A 131 -2.43 -9.20 3.36
N GLY A 132 -3.37 -9.69 4.15
CA GLY A 132 -3.14 -10.64 5.24
C GLY A 132 -3.50 -10.10 6.63
N CYS A 133 -4.09 -8.90 6.73
CA CYS A 133 -4.59 -8.31 7.97
C CYS A 133 -3.51 -7.94 9.01
N ASP A 134 -2.23 -7.80 8.62
CA ASP A 134 -1.17 -7.46 9.58
C ASP A 134 -1.15 -5.96 9.90
N LEU A 135 -1.45 -5.10 8.93
CA LEU A 135 -1.57 -3.65 9.16
C LEU A 135 -2.80 -3.34 10.03
N VAL A 136 -3.95 -3.96 9.71
CA VAL A 136 -5.18 -3.82 10.51
C VAL A 136 -4.97 -4.37 11.93
N ASN A 137 -4.31 -5.52 12.08
CA ASN A 137 -3.98 -6.06 13.42
C ASN A 137 -3.06 -5.11 14.19
N THR A 138 -2.05 -4.50 13.56
CA THR A 138 -1.16 -3.52 14.19
C THR A 138 -1.95 -2.30 14.67
N LEU A 139 -2.91 -1.79 13.89
CA LEU A 139 -3.82 -0.72 14.30
C LEU A 139 -4.64 -1.09 15.54
N HIS A 140 -5.12 -2.34 15.63
CA HIS A 140 -5.95 -2.79 16.75
C HIS A 140 -5.17 -3.22 18.00
N THR A 141 -3.85 -3.35 17.91
CA THR A 141 -3.00 -3.78 19.02
C THR A 141 -2.06 -2.68 19.51
N SER A 142 -1.11 -2.26 18.70
CA SER A 142 -0.02 -1.35 19.10
C SER A 142 -0.19 0.10 18.64
N ARG A 143 -1.14 0.40 17.73
CA ARG A 143 -1.38 1.75 17.17
C ARG A 143 -2.84 2.17 17.33
N GLN A 144 -3.47 1.83 18.46
CA GLN A 144 -4.89 2.11 18.72
C GLN A 144 -5.24 3.60 18.73
N GLU A 145 -4.26 4.45 18.97
CA GLU A 145 -4.44 5.91 18.92
C GLU A 145 -4.83 6.42 17.52
N LEU A 146 -4.58 5.63 16.47
CA LEU A 146 -4.93 5.99 15.09
C LEU A 146 -6.36 5.58 14.71
N LEU A 147 -6.96 4.62 15.43
CA LEU A 147 -8.30 4.06 15.10
C LEU A 147 -9.39 5.11 14.88
N PRO A 148 -9.49 6.19 15.69
CA PRO A 148 -10.55 7.20 15.50
C PRO A 148 -10.45 7.95 14.16
N GLY A 149 -9.29 7.96 13.51
CA GLY A 149 -9.07 8.62 12.22
C GLY A 149 -9.32 7.72 11.00
N ILE A 150 -9.43 6.39 11.19
CA ILE A 150 -9.59 5.46 10.08
C ILE A 150 -11.05 5.42 9.60
N MET A 151 -11.28 5.77 8.35
CA MET A 151 -12.60 5.71 7.71
C MET A 151 -12.96 4.29 7.23
N GLY A 152 -11.95 3.48 6.89
CA GLY A 152 -12.16 2.12 6.40
C GLY A 152 -10.91 1.54 5.73
N GLY A 153 -11.08 0.35 5.13
CA GLY A 153 -10.00 -0.31 4.41
C GLY A 153 -10.45 -1.37 3.43
N CYS A 154 -9.49 -1.92 2.71
CA CYS A 154 -9.67 -3.06 1.81
C CYS A 154 -8.71 -4.19 2.21
N GLU A 155 -9.17 -5.43 2.10
CA GLU A 155 -8.37 -6.64 2.29
C GLU A 155 -8.30 -7.44 0.98
N GLU A 156 -7.08 -7.77 0.58
CA GLU A 156 -6.78 -8.42 -0.71
C GLU A 156 -6.92 -9.94 -0.67
N THR A 157 -6.65 -10.59 0.48
CA THR A 157 -6.39 -12.03 0.51
C THR A 157 -7.29 -12.82 1.46
N THR A 158 -7.51 -14.09 1.12
CA THR A 158 -8.38 -15.02 1.87
C THR A 158 -8.01 -15.12 3.35
N THR A 159 -6.71 -15.23 3.67
CA THR A 159 -6.27 -15.33 5.07
C THR A 159 -6.58 -14.07 5.87
N GLY A 160 -6.45 -12.90 5.26
CA GLY A 160 -6.84 -11.63 5.89
C GLY A 160 -8.34 -11.53 6.09
N VAL A 161 -9.15 -11.90 5.09
CA VAL A 161 -10.63 -11.90 5.20
C VAL A 161 -11.09 -12.83 6.33
N ILE A 162 -10.46 -14.00 6.51
CA ILE A 162 -10.77 -14.92 7.63
C ILE A 162 -10.49 -14.24 8.98
N ARG A 163 -9.33 -13.58 9.12
CA ARG A 163 -8.96 -12.85 10.34
C ARG A 163 -9.92 -11.71 10.64
N LEU A 164 -10.26 -10.88 9.63
CA LEU A 164 -11.22 -9.80 9.75
C LEU A 164 -12.62 -10.27 10.12
N SER A 165 -13.06 -11.39 9.53
CA SER A 165 -14.34 -12.02 9.86
C SER A 165 -14.40 -12.47 11.31
N GLN A 166 -13.29 -13.00 11.85
CA GLN A 166 -13.20 -13.34 13.27
C GLN A 166 -13.23 -12.09 14.14
N MET A 167 -12.44 -11.05 13.80
CA MET A 167 -12.45 -9.78 14.53
C MET A 167 -13.86 -9.13 14.55
N THR A 168 -14.62 -9.29 13.46
CA THR A 168 -15.99 -8.80 13.38
C THR A 168 -16.91 -9.57 14.34
N LYS A 169 -16.83 -10.91 14.35
CA LYS A 169 -17.62 -11.75 15.27
C LYS A 169 -17.34 -11.44 16.74
N ASP A 170 -16.08 -11.14 17.05
CA ASP A 170 -15.64 -10.82 18.42
C ASP A 170 -15.95 -9.35 18.80
N GLY A 171 -16.51 -8.54 17.88
CA GLY A 171 -16.74 -7.10 18.10
C GLY A 171 -15.46 -6.27 18.23
N ALA A 172 -14.32 -6.84 17.80
CA ALA A 172 -13.01 -6.22 17.90
C ALA A 172 -12.73 -5.25 16.74
N LEU A 173 -13.22 -5.53 15.53
CA LEU A 173 -13.02 -4.66 14.36
C LEU A 173 -13.70 -3.30 14.55
N LYS A 174 -12.94 -2.20 14.44
CA LYS A 174 -13.39 -0.85 14.80
C LYS A 174 -13.77 0.05 13.62
N PHE A 175 -13.50 -0.40 12.39
CA PHE A 175 -13.84 0.33 11.16
C PHE A 175 -14.24 -0.65 10.05
N PRO A 176 -14.98 -0.20 9.02
CA PRO A 176 -15.44 -1.08 7.95
C PRO A 176 -14.27 -1.53 7.07
N MET A 177 -14.30 -2.81 6.65
CA MET A 177 -13.36 -3.38 5.69
C MET A 177 -14.10 -3.98 4.51
N ILE A 178 -13.58 -3.74 3.31
CA ILE A 178 -14.07 -4.33 2.06
C ILE A 178 -13.19 -5.54 1.73
N ALA A 179 -13.81 -6.73 1.65
CA ALA A 179 -13.15 -7.95 1.21
C ALA A 179 -13.02 -7.95 -0.32
N VAL A 180 -11.96 -7.33 -0.86
CA VAL A 180 -11.68 -7.33 -2.30
C VAL A 180 -11.47 -8.76 -2.81
N ASN A 181 -10.91 -9.63 -1.97
CA ASN A 181 -10.74 -11.05 -2.25
C ASN A 181 -12.03 -11.75 -2.70
N ASP A 182 -13.18 -11.32 -2.20
CA ASP A 182 -14.47 -11.98 -2.42
C ASP A 182 -15.30 -11.30 -3.52
N THR A 183 -14.72 -10.35 -4.24
CA THR A 183 -15.41 -9.67 -5.35
C THR A 183 -15.41 -10.51 -6.62
N ASP A 184 -16.45 -10.37 -7.43
CA ASP A 184 -16.60 -11.09 -8.71
C ASP A 184 -15.41 -10.84 -9.65
N THR A 185 -14.81 -9.65 -9.63
CA THR A 185 -13.65 -9.31 -10.45
C THR A 185 -12.40 -10.14 -10.14
N LYS A 186 -12.30 -10.72 -8.95
CA LYS A 186 -11.18 -11.60 -8.58
C LYS A 186 -11.37 -13.03 -9.07
N HIS A 187 -12.61 -13.42 -9.39
CA HIS A 187 -12.99 -14.77 -9.80
C HIS A 187 -13.23 -14.91 -11.32
N MET A 188 -13.02 -13.84 -12.08
CA MET A 188 -13.00 -13.84 -13.55
C MET A 188 -11.61 -14.18 -14.06
#